data_4caea37a655d97ee12fa0930131c36de
#
_entry.id   4caea37a655d97ee12fa0930131c36de
#
_cell.length_a   1.000
_cell.length_b   1.000
_cell.length_c   1.000
_cell.angle_alpha   90.00
_cell.angle_beta   90.00
_cell.angle_gamma   90.00
#
_symmetry.space_group_name_H-M   'P 1'
#
loop_
_entity.id
_entity.type
_entity.pdbx_description
1 polymer ?
#
loop_
_entity_poly.entity_id
_entity_poly.type
_entity_poly.pdbx_seq_one_letter_code
_entity_poly.pdbx_strand_id
1 'polypeptide(L)'
;IINKFRANSSRPSDYHLMVEEPSHFFDYFSITPGDIFSVHQECCRNLHRDLLSLRQKGARVGVALNPGTSLEVLDYVIEDIDVILVMSVNPGFMGQELVPQTIGKIEKLRRRIDDMHLDIKISVDGNVNYQNIPNMVAAGADILVGGSSGLFRNDMDLEDSIKRLRECILEGEERK
;
A
#
# COMPACT_ATOMS: atom_id res chain seq x y z
N ILE A 1 -4.44 4.50 21.29
CA ILE A 1 -4.93 3.25 20.66
C ILE A 1 -3.76 2.56 19.96
N ILE A 2 -3.04 3.20 19.04
CA ILE A 2 -1.96 2.62 18.22
C ILE A 2 -0.86 1.99 19.08
N ASN A 3 -0.31 2.73 20.04
CA ASN A 3 0.75 2.24 20.94
C ASN A 3 0.29 1.05 21.81
N LYS A 4 -1.00 1.01 22.18
CA LYS A 4 -1.56 -0.13 22.91
C LYS A 4 -1.70 -1.38 22.01
N PHE A 5 -2.09 -1.19 20.76
CA PHE A 5 -2.13 -2.26 19.77
C PHE A 5 -0.71 -2.80 19.52
N ARG A 6 0.25 -1.89 19.32
CA ARG A 6 1.65 -2.23 19.10
C ARG A 6 2.26 -3.06 20.23
N ALA A 7 1.97 -2.70 21.49
CA ALA A 7 2.45 -3.42 22.68
C ALA A 7 1.95 -4.88 22.77
N ASN A 8 0.89 -5.24 22.03
CA ASN A 8 0.28 -6.57 22.03
C ASN A 8 0.51 -7.35 20.72
N SER A 9 1.31 -6.83 19.79
CA SER A 9 1.62 -7.49 18.53
C SER A 9 3.13 -7.57 18.32
N SER A 10 3.61 -8.76 17.95
CA SER A 10 5.01 -8.97 17.51
C SER A 10 5.16 -8.81 15.97
N ARG A 11 4.08 -8.59 15.26
CA ARG A 11 4.10 -8.39 13.81
C ARG A 11 4.50 -6.96 13.47
N PRO A 12 5.20 -6.73 12.35
CA PRO A 12 5.39 -5.38 11.82
C PRO A 12 4.06 -4.69 11.60
N SER A 13 4.02 -3.38 11.83
CA SER A 13 2.87 -2.54 11.53
C SER A 13 3.01 -1.90 10.17
N ASP A 14 1.91 -1.79 9.44
CA ASP A 14 1.82 -0.98 8.22
C ASP A 14 0.95 0.24 8.53
N TYR A 15 1.60 1.40 8.60
CA TYR A 15 0.95 2.68 8.89
C TYR A 15 0.69 3.39 7.57
N HIS A 16 -0.58 3.56 7.23
CA HIS A 16 -1.02 4.34 6.08
C HIS A 16 -1.70 5.62 6.57
N LEU A 17 -1.01 6.75 6.43
CA LEU A 17 -1.51 8.05 6.88
C LEU A 17 -2.30 8.76 5.78
N MET A 18 -3.60 8.90 5.99
CA MET A 18 -4.50 9.69 5.16
C MET A 18 -4.81 11.04 5.82
N VAL A 19 -3.80 11.90 5.93
CA VAL A 19 -3.88 13.23 6.58
C VAL A 19 -3.11 14.26 5.78
N GLU A 20 -3.53 15.53 5.89
CA GLU A 20 -2.76 16.65 5.38
C GLU A 20 -1.48 16.86 6.21
N GLU A 21 -0.39 17.23 5.54
CA GLU A 21 0.92 17.49 6.17
C GLU A 21 1.35 16.39 7.15
N PRO A 22 1.54 15.14 6.68
CA PRO A 22 1.73 13.96 7.52
C PRO A 22 2.95 14.06 8.45
N SER A 23 3.95 14.88 8.12
CA SER A 23 5.14 15.13 8.94
C SER A 23 4.82 15.64 10.36
N HIS A 24 3.70 16.33 10.55
CA HIS A 24 3.25 16.78 11.87
C HIS A 24 2.84 15.63 12.81
N PHE A 25 2.66 14.44 12.26
CA PHE A 25 2.15 13.28 13.02
C PHE A 25 3.22 12.22 13.28
N PHE A 26 4.40 12.28 12.67
CA PHE A 26 5.40 11.21 12.76
C PHE A 26 5.83 10.90 14.20
N ASP A 27 5.88 11.89 15.07
CA ASP A 27 6.29 11.73 16.47
C ASP A 27 5.24 11.04 17.35
N TYR A 28 4.01 10.91 16.86
CA TYR A 28 2.95 10.18 17.60
C TYR A 28 3.07 8.66 17.47
N PHE A 29 3.94 8.17 16.59
CA PHE A 29 4.08 6.74 16.29
C PHE A 29 5.38 6.19 16.87
N SER A 30 5.26 5.07 17.58
CA SER A 30 6.41 4.26 17.99
C SER A 30 6.77 3.32 16.85
N ILE A 31 7.65 3.77 15.96
CA ILE A 31 8.12 3.01 14.80
C ILE A 31 9.23 2.06 15.25
N THR A 32 9.19 0.82 14.77
CA THR A 32 10.22 -0.20 15.02
C THR A 32 10.72 -0.78 13.69
N PRO A 33 11.95 -1.35 13.65
CA PRO A 33 12.46 -1.94 12.43
C PRO A 33 11.51 -2.97 11.82
N GLY A 34 11.26 -2.85 10.51
CA GLY A 34 10.33 -3.68 9.75
C GLY A 34 8.93 -3.08 9.60
N ASP A 35 8.57 -2.05 10.37
CA ASP A 35 7.32 -1.33 10.16
C ASP A 35 7.37 -0.56 8.83
N ILE A 36 6.26 -0.57 8.12
CA ILE A 36 6.05 0.26 6.92
C ILE A 36 5.33 1.54 7.34
N PHE A 37 5.74 2.67 6.79
CA PHE A 37 5.07 3.93 7.03
C PHE A 37 4.84 4.67 5.70
N SER A 38 3.59 4.70 5.25
CA SER A 38 3.19 5.25 3.96
C SER A 38 2.49 6.59 4.13
N VAL A 39 2.94 7.58 3.35
CA VAL A 39 2.36 8.92 3.28
C VAL A 39 1.90 9.22 1.86
N HIS A 40 0.81 9.96 1.72
CA HIS A 40 0.32 10.39 0.41
C HIS A 40 1.22 11.47 -0.17
N GLN A 41 1.68 11.25 -1.42
CA GLN A 41 2.46 12.24 -2.16
C GLN A 41 1.71 13.58 -2.24
N GLU A 42 0.41 13.52 -2.46
CA GLU A 42 -0.48 14.68 -2.61
C GLU A 42 -0.62 15.53 -1.34
N CYS A 43 -0.31 14.94 -0.17
CA CYS A 43 -0.40 15.59 1.14
C CYS A 43 0.95 16.07 1.68
N CYS A 44 2.07 15.77 0.99
CA CYS A 44 3.42 16.14 1.41
C CYS A 44 3.88 17.39 0.68
N ARG A 45 4.14 18.49 1.40
CA ARG A 45 4.75 19.69 0.81
C ARG A 45 6.17 19.46 0.31
N ASN A 46 6.93 18.61 1.01
CA ASN A 46 8.33 18.29 0.72
C ASN A 46 8.52 16.78 0.89
N LEU A 47 7.98 16.00 -0.06
CA LEU A 47 7.97 14.55 0.01
C LEU A 47 9.35 13.97 0.37
N HIS A 48 10.40 14.31 -0.37
CA HIS A 48 11.74 13.77 -0.13
C HIS A 48 12.22 13.99 1.33
N ARG A 49 12.00 15.17 1.92
CA ARG A 49 12.35 15.42 3.32
C ARG A 49 11.55 14.54 4.28
N ASP A 50 10.27 14.33 4.00
CA ASP A 50 9.38 13.53 4.82
C ASP A 50 9.80 12.05 4.78
N LEU A 51 10.20 11.53 3.60
CA LEU A 51 10.75 10.18 3.43
C LEU A 51 12.04 9.98 4.24
N LEU A 52 12.98 10.91 4.15
CA LEU A 52 14.23 10.86 4.93
C LEU A 52 13.96 10.90 6.44
N SER A 53 12.99 11.70 6.89
CA SER A 53 12.60 11.75 8.31
C SER A 53 12.03 10.40 8.80
N LEU A 54 11.19 9.76 8.01
CA LEU A 54 10.65 8.43 8.33
C LEU A 54 11.73 7.35 8.35
N ARG A 55 12.67 7.39 7.40
CA ARG A 55 13.82 6.48 7.36
C ARG A 55 14.70 6.63 8.59
N GLN A 56 14.97 7.87 9.05
CA GLN A 56 15.72 8.13 10.27
C GLN A 56 15.03 7.57 11.52
N LYS A 57 13.71 7.47 11.53
CA LYS A 57 12.93 6.83 12.59
C LYS A 57 12.92 5.28 12.52
N GLY A 58 13.55 4.70 11.49
CA GLY A 58 13.66 3.25 11.32
C GLY A 58 12.53 2.58 10.53
N ALA A 59 11.65 3.35 9.90
CA ALA A 59 10.61 2.82 9.02
C ALA A 59 11.16 2.29 7.70
N ARG A 60 10.49 1.28 7.14
CA ARG A 60 10.44 1.07 5.70
C ARG A 60 9.52 2.15 5.12
N VAL A 61 10.05 2.94 4.21
CA VAL A 61 9.40 4.17 3.75
C VAL A 61 8.44 3.89 2.61
N GLY A 62 7.17 4.29 2.78
CA GLY A 62 6.11 4.12 1.80
C GLY A 62 5.63 5.45 1.21
N VAL A 63 5.30 5.43 -0.08
CA VAL A 63 4.59 6.54 -0.76
C VAL A 63 3.28 6.02 -1.32
N ALA A 64 2.18 6.64 -0.93
CA ALA A 64 0.85 6.37 -1.44
C ALA A 64 0.51 7.34 -2.59
N LEU A 65 -0.11 6.80 -3.64
CA LEU A 65 -0.55 7.55 -4.81
C LEU A 65 -2.04 7.35 -5.05
N ASN A 66 -2.79 8.43 -5.18
CA ASN A 66 -4.19 8.39 -5.56
C ASN A 66 -4.38 7.83 -6.99
N PRO A 67 -5.57 7.35 -7.37
CA PRO A 67 -5.81 6.80 -8.72
C PRO A 67 -5.40 7.75 -9.85
N GLY A 68 -5.67 9.05 -9.69
CA GLY A 68 -5.37 10.09 -10.69
C GLY A 68 -3.94 10.62 -10.70
N THR A 69 -3.10 10.28 -9.71
CA THR A 69 -1.73 10.80 -9.61
C THR A 69 -0.79 10.07 -10.55
N SER A 70 -0.02 10.80 -11.36
CA SER A 70 0.97 10.22 -12.28
C SER A 70 2.12 9.56 -11.53
N LEU A 71 2.73 8.51 -12.13
CA LEU A 71 3.95 7.88 -11.61
C LEU A 71 5.20 8.79 -11.73
N GLU A 72 5.15 9.82 -12.56
CA GLU A 72 6.25 10.77 -12.76
C GLU A 72 6.58 11.59 -11.51
N VAL A 73 5.63 11.71 -10.57
CA VAL A 73 5.88 12.37 -9.27
C VAL A 73 6.95 11.68 -8.45
N LEU A 74 7.30 10.44 -8.79
CA LEU A 74 8.32 9.64 -8.12
C LEU A 74 9.72 9.79 -8.74
N ASP A 75 9.87 10.45 -9.90
CA ASP A 75 11.11 10.43 -10.71
C ASP A 75 12.38 10.81 -9.92
N TYR A 76 12.25 11.72 -8.99
CA TYR A 76 13.39 12.24 -8.21
C TYR A 76 13.47 11.71 -6.77
N VAL A 77 12.60 10.74 -6.40
CA VAL A 77 12.54 10.20 -5.03
C VAL A 77 12.42 8.68 -4.99
N ILE A 78 12.31 8.02 -6.14
CA ILE A 78 11.99 6.59 -6.22
C ILE A 78 13.04 5.70 -5.52
N GLU A 79 14.32 6.10 -5.55
CA GLU A 79 15.42 5.37 -4.91
C GLU A 79 15.37 5.44 -3.37
N ASP A 80 14.60 6.38 -2.81
CA ASP A 80 14.40 6.54 -1.37
C ASP A 80 13.15 5.80 -0.85
N ILE A 81 12.49 4.99 -1.70
CA ILE A 81 11.21 4.36 -1.38
C ILE A 81 11.39 2.85 -1.25
N ASP A 82 10.81 2.25 -0.19
CA ASP A 82 10.78 0.80 0.00
C ASP A 82 9.43 0.20 -0.45
N VAL A 83 8.34 1.00 -0.39
CA VAL A 83 6.98 0.55 -0.75
C VAL A 83 6.26 1.66 -1.50
N ILE A 84 5.66 1.34 -2.65
CA ILE A 84 4.75 2.25 -3.33
C ILE A 84 3.33 1.69 -3.19
N LEU A 85 2.47 2.45 -2.50
CA LEU A 85 1.08 2.08 -2.30
C LEU A 85 0.22 2.74 -3.38
N VAL A 86 -0.37 1.93 -4.24
CA VAL A 86 -1.31 2.37 -5.27
C VAL A 86 -2.72 2.30 -4.69
N MET A 87 -3.36 3.46 -4.53
CA MET A 87 -4.78 3.51 -4.24
C MET A 87 -5.56 3.07 -5.46
N SER A 88 -6.36 2.04 -5.33
CA SER A 88 -7.25 1.55 -6.40
C SER A 88 -8.68 2.11 -6.31
N VAL A 89 -8.94 2.91 -5.27
CA VAL A 89 -10.13 3.75 -5.08
C VAL A 89 -9.70 5.13 -4.61
N ASN A 90 -10.58 6.14 -4.70
CA ASN A 90 -10.24 7.44 -4.11
C ASN A 90 -10.28 7.36 -2.58
N PRO A 91 -9.29 7.92 -1.85
CA PRO A 91 -9.33 7.96 -0.39
C PRO A 91 -10.57 8.69 0.13
N GLY A 92 -11.03 8.29 1.33
CA GLY A 92 -12.06 9.04 2.07
C GLY A 92 -13.23 8.21 2.60
N PHE A 93 -13.70 7.17 1.92
CA PHE A 93 -14.80 6.33 2.43
C PHE A 93 -14.72 4.89 1.87
N MET A 94 -15.34 3.96 2.60
CA MET A 94 -15.39 2.54 2.24
C MET A 94 -16.47 2.25 1.19
N GLY A 95 -16.35 1.09 0.51
CA GLY A 95 -17.38 0.59 -0.41
C GLY A 95 -17.33 1.15 -1.82
N GLN A 96 -16.25 1.86 -2.17
CA GLN A 96 -16.05 2.34 -3.53
C GLN A 96 -15.68 1.21 -4.49
N GLU A 97 -16.04 1.37 -5.74
CA GLU A 97 -15.62 0.48 -6.83
C GLU A 97 -14.17 0.76 -7.24
N LEU A 98 -13.52 -0.28 -7.75
CA LEU A 98 -12.18 -0.18 -8.33
C LEU A 98 -12.18 0.86 -9.47
N VAL A 99 -11.20 1.74 -9.46
CA VAL A 99 -10.87 2.60 -10.62
C VAL A 99 -10.08 1.75 -11.62
N PRO A 100 -10.66 1.35 -12.79
CA PRO A 100 -10.07 0.30 -13.65
C PRO A 100 -8.66 0.65 -14.16
N GLN A 101 -8.38 1.93 -14.34
CA GLN A 101 -7.08 2.43 -14.81
C GLN A 101 -5.93 2.14 -13.85
N THR A 102 -6.24 1.85 -12.57
CA THR A 102 -5.20 1.56 -11.57
C THR A 102 -4.50 0.22 -11.81
N ILE A 103 -5.15 -0.75 -12.45
CA ILE A 103 -4.49 -2.01 -12.86
C ILE A 103 -3.35 -1.71 -13.83
N GLY A 104 -3.60 -0.92 -14.88
CA GLY A 104 -2.55 -0.51 -15.80
C GLY A 104 -1.48 0.40 -15.16
N LYS A 105 -1.82 1.14 -14.08
CA LYS A 105 -0.84 1.88 -13.29
C LYS A 105 0.09 0.93 -12.55
N ILE A 106 -0.43 -0.15 -11.92
CA ILE A 106 0.37 -1.17 -11.23
C ILE A 106 1.34 -1.83 -12.22
N GLU A 107 0.88 -2.23 -13.42
CA GLU A 107 1.72 -2.82 -14.46
C GLU A 107 2.86 -1.89 -14.89
N LYS A 108 2.56 -0.62 -15.14
CA LYS A 108 3.57 0.39 -15.52
C LYS A 108 4.60 0.59 -14.41
N LEU A 109 4.13 0.64 -13.16
CA LEU A 109 4.98 0.78 -12.00
C LEU A 109 5.90 -0.43 -11.84
N ARG A 110 5.36 -1.66 -11.98
CA ARG A 110 6.15 -2.89 -11.90
C ARG A 110 7.27 -2.89 -12.94
N ARG A 111 6.94 -2.64 -14.21
CA ARG A 111 7.96 -2.54 -15.28
C ARG A 111 9.04 -1.52 -14.94
N ARG A 112 8.65 -0.34 -14.49
CA ARG A 112 9.59 0.71 -14.11
C ARG A 112 10.55 0.27 -13.01
N ILE A 113 10.05 -0.37 -11.95
CA ILE A 113 10.85 -0.90 -10.84
C ILE A 113 11.83 -1.96 -11.33
N ASP A 114 11.37 -2.87 -12.20
CA ASP A 114 12.18 -3.95 -12.76
C ASP A 114 13.26 -3.41 -13.71
N ASP A 115 12.92 -2.48 -14.60
CA ASP A 115 13.87 -1.82 -15.52
C ASP A 115 14.98 -1.07 -14.78
N MET A 116 14.65 -0.48 -13.62
CA MET A 116 15.61 0.22 -12.75
C MET A 116 16.34 -0.71 -11.77
N HIS A 117 16.01 -2.01 -11.73
CA HIS A 117 16.56 -3.00 -10.80
C HIS A 117 16.41 -2.60 -9.31
N LEU A 118 15.28 -1.99 -8.94
CA LEU A 118 14.99 -1.56 -7.58
C LEU A 118 14.25 -2.64 -6.78
N ASP A 119 14.56 -2.77 -5.48
CA ASP A 119 13.82 -3.64 -4.56
C ASP A 119 12.68 -2.88 -3.86
N ILE A 120 11.70 -2.45 -4.65
CA ILE A 120 10.52 -1.74 -4.16
C ILE A 120 9.31 -2.67 -4.24
N LYS A 121 8.53 -2.74 -3.16
CA LYS A 121 7.27 -3.50 -3.13
C LYS A 121 6.09 -2.63 -3.55
N ILE A 122 5.21 -3.18 -4.36
CA ILE A 122 3.95 -2.53 -4.74
C ILE A 122 2.85 -3.02 -3.80
N SER A 123 2.31 -2.09 -3.01
CA SER A 123 1.12 -2.31 -2.19
C SER A 123 -0.11 -1.76 -2.90
N VAL A 124 -1.26 -2.43 -2.73
CA VAL A 124 -2.54 -1.98 -3.30
C VAL A 124 -3.59 -1.89 -2.20
N ASP A 125 -4.25 -0.73 -2.12
CA ASP A 125 -5.35 -0.48 -1.19
C ASP A 125 -6.59 0.04 -1.93
N GLY A 126 -7.73 -0.52 -1.59
CA GLY A 126 -9.06 -0.19 -2.12
C GLY A 126 -9.67 -1.31 -2.96
N ASN A 127 -10.89 -1.69 -2.64
CA ASN A 127 -11.67 -2.72 -3.31
C ASN A 127 -10.88 -4.02 -3.60
N VAL A 128 -10.00 -4.42 -2.64
CA VAL A 128 -9.24 -5.67 -2.67
C VAL A 128 -10.21 -6.80 -2.34
N ASN A 129 -10.81 -7.37 -3.38
CA ASN A 129 -11.83 -8.42 -3.30
C ASN A 129 -11.47 -9.60 -4.23
N TYR A 130 -12.22 -10.69 -4.13
CA TYR A 130 -11.95 -11.92 -4.87
C TYR A 130 -11.95 -11.78 -6.40
N GLN A 131 -12.67 -10.78 -6.93
CA GLN A 131 -12.73 -10.52 -8.37
C GLN A 131 -11.51 -9.71 -8.86
N ASN A 132 -11.02 -8.79 -8.04
CA ASN A 132 -9.97 -7.86 -8.41
C ASN A 132 -8.56 -8.39 -8.10
N ILE A 133 -8.41 -9.21 -7.05
CA ILE A 133 -7.11 -9.74 -6.61
C ILE A 133 -6.33 -10.41 -7.74
N PRO A 134 -6.91 -11.31 -8.56
CA PRO A 134 -6.13 -11.95 -9.62
C PRO A 134 -5.51 -10.94 -10.60
N ASN A 135 -6.24 -9.88 -10.94
CA ASN A 135 -5.74 -8.83 -11.83
C ASN A 135 -4.68 -7.93 -11.16
N MET A 136 -4.85 -7.61 -9.86
CA MET A 136 -3.86 -6.85 -9.11
C MET A 136 -2.53 -7.59 -8.99
N VAL A 137 -2.59 -8.89 -8.69
CA VAL A 137 -1.40 -9.77 -8.58
C VAL A 137 -0.73 -9.95 -9.92
N ALA A 138 -1.50 -10.25 -10.98
CA ALA A 138 -0.98 -10.37 -12.34
C ALA A 138 -0.31 -9.08 -12.82
N ALA A 139 -0.84 -7.92 -12.43
CA ALA A 139 -0.26 -6.61 -12.74
C ALA A 139 1.05 -6.32 -11.97
N GLY A 140 1.39 -7.11 -10.94
CA GLY A 140 2.65 -6.99 -10.21
C GLY A 140 2.53 -6.48 -8.76
N ALA A 141 1.33 -6.53 -8.14
CA ALA A 141 1.20 -6.24 -6.72
C ALA A 141 1.91 -7.30 -5.86
N ASP A 142 2.66 -6.83 -4.86
CA ASP A 142 3.35 -7.66 -3.85
C ASP A 142 2.56 -7.72 -2.53
N ILE A 143 1.85 -6.66 -2.18
CA ILE A 143 1.11 -6.49 -0.93
C ILE A 143 -0.32 -6.10 -1.24
N LEU A 144 -1.28 -6.76 -0.60
CA LEU A 144 -2.71 -6.49 -0.74
C LEU A 144 -3.29 -6.09 0.61
N VAL A 145 -3.88 -4.90 0.69
CA VAL A 145 -4.52 -4.41 1.93
C VAL A 145 -5.91 -5.01 2.04
N GLY A 146 -6.03 -6.03 2.89
CA GLY A 146 -7.28 -6.76 3.12
C GLY A 146 -8.25 -5.97 4.01
N GLY A 147 -9.35 -5.51 3.45
CA GLY A 147 -10.41 -4.77 4.14
C GLY A 147 -11.77 -5.49 4.13
N SER A 148 -12.83 -4.73 4.31
CA SER A 148 -14.22 -5.23 4.36
C SER A 148 -14.72 -5.81 3.03
N SER A 149 -14.11 -5.45 1.89
CA SER A 149 -14.50 -5.96 0.57
C SER A 149 -14.02 -7.39 0.29
N GLY A 150 -13.00 -7.87 1.00
CA GLY A 150 -12.41 -9.19 0.76
C GLY A 150 -12.16 -10.00 2.03
N LEU A 151 -11.46 -9.43 3.02
CA LEU A 151 -11.00 -10.17 4.21
C LEU A 151 -12.04 -10.18 5.34
N PHE A 152 -12.57 -9.02 5.73
CA PHE A 152 -13.49 -8.88 6.86
C PHE A 152 -14.93 -8.77 6.37
N ARG A 153 -15.40 -9.83 5.71
CA ARG A 153 -16.75 -9.92 5.16
C ARG A 153 -17.75 -10.28 6.25
N ASN A 154 -19.00 -9.80 6.10
CA ASN A 154 -20.08 -10.14 7.04
C ASN A 154 -20.81 -11.45 6.70
N ASP A 155 -20.62 -11.97 5.48
CA ASP A 155 -21.30 -13.15 4.93
C ASP A 155 -20.43 -14.43 4.93
N MET A 156 -19.22 -14.36 5.49
CA MET A 156 -18.25 -15.45 5.53
C MET A 156 -17.39 -15.34 6.79
N ASP A 157 -16.94 -16.44 7.35
CA ASP A 157 -16.00 -16.40 8.46
C ASP A 157 -14.58 -16.01 7.99
N LEU A 158 -13.73 -15.63 8.95
CA LEU A 158 -12.40 -15.11 8.65
C LEU A 158 -11.49 -16.18 8.02
N GLU A 159 -11.61 -17.43 8.44
CA GLU A 159 -10.76 -18.52 7.95
C GLU A 159 -11.06 -18.82 6.47
N ASP A 160 -12.35 -18.92 6.13
CA ASP A 160 -12.80 -19.10 4.75
C ASP A 160 -12.45 -17.89 3.87
N SER A 161 -12.59 -16.66 4.40
CA SER A 161 -12.15 -15.45 3.70
C SER A 161 -10.66 -15.49 3.37
N ILE A 162 -9.81 -15.86 4.32
CA ILE A 162 -8.35 -15.97 4.13
C ILE A 162 -8.04 -17.04 3.07
N LYS A 163 -8.70 -18.21 3.16
CA LYS A 163 -8.51 -19.28 2.18
C LYS A 163 -8.86 -18.81 0.77
N ARG A 164 -10.01 -18.18 0.63
CA ARG A 164 -10.47 -17.68 -0.67
C ARG A 164 -9.55 -16.57 -1.23
N LEU A 165 -9.07 -15.66 -0.40
CA LEU A 165 -8.08 -14.66 -0.81
C LEU A 165 -6.81 -15.30 -1.35
N ARG A 166 -6.29 -16.32 -0.68
CA ARG A 166 -5.10 -17.06 -1.12
C ARG A 166 -5.30 -17.76 -2.46
N GLU A 167 -6.48 -18.37 -2.68
CA GLU A 167 -6.83 -18.97 -3.98
C GLU A 167 -6.80 -17.91 -5.10
N CYS A 168 -7.39 -16.72 -4.86
CA CYS A 168 -7.36 -15.62 -5.82
C CYS A 168 -5.94 -15.08 -6.09
N ILE A 169 -5.07 -15.08 -5.09
CA ILE A 169 -3.66 -14.71 -5.26
C ILE A 169 -2.96 -15.73 -6.18
N LEU A 170 -3.11 -17.02 -5.91
CA LEU A 170 -2.53 -18.07 -6.76
C LEU A 170 -3.03 -17.97 -8.21
N GLU A 171 -4.33 -17.74 -8.41
CA GLU A 171 -4.88 -17.49 -9.74
C GLU A 171 -4.21 -16.29 -10.45
N GLY A 172 -3.91 -15.24 -9.70
CA GLY A 172 -3.19 -14.06 -10.24
C GLY A 172 -1.73 -14.35 -10.57
N GLU A 173 -1.06 -15.18 -9.76
CA GLU A 173 0.32 -15.61 -10.02
C GLU A 173 0.45 -16.47 -11.28
N GLU A 174 -0.54 -17.32 -11.56
CA GLU A 174 -0.58 -18.14 -12.78
C GLU A 174 -0.78 -17.32 -14.07
N ARG A 175 -1.21 -16.04 -13.94
CA ARG A 175 -1.42 -15.13 -15.08
C ARG A 175 -0.22 -14.24 -15.40
N LYS A 176 0.83 -14.23 -14.55
CA LYS A 176 2.08 -13.48 -14.77
C LYS A 176 2.89 -14.13 -15.89
#